data_12882cfeafe4546681459471db658fd4
#
_entry.id   12882cfeafe4546681459471db658fd4
#
_cell.length_a   1.000
_cell.length_b   1.000
_cell.length_c   1.000
_cell.angle_alpha   90.00
_cell.angle_beta   90.00
_cell.angle_gamma   90.00
#
_symmetry.space_group_name_H-M   'P 1'
#
loop_
_entity.id
_entity.type
_entity.pdbx_description
1 polymer ?
#
loop_
_entity_poly.entity_id
_entity_poly.type
_entity_poly.pdbx_seq_one_letter_code
_entity_poly.pdbx_strand_id
1 'polypeptide(L)'
;MSWNDIETMLSGFAYDAYYNQNETSKKNYFTVFDYAIDQGFAYGSGMGTNHHYGYQVRKIYTTAWLMRDVIYKHPHRDAYLSTLRFWAALQETRQPCSPTRDELLDSWHTLLMAKFISAMMFPDAREQAQALSGLSRWLCSSLRYTPGTIGGIKVDGTTFHHGGFYPGYTTGVLATVGEYIAFTNGTSFELTEDARKHMKSAFIAMRNYCNFYE
;
A
#
# COMPACT_ATOMS: atom_id res chain seq x y z
N MET A 1 4.93 -21.29 10.51
CA MET A 1 4.59 -19.94 10.98
C MET A 1 3.74 -19.27 9.91
N SER A 2 2.60 -18.71 10.27
CA SER A 2 1.75 -17.98 9.32
C SER A 2 2.28 -16.56 9.06
N TRP A 3 1.85 -15.91 7.97
CA TRP A 3 2.22 -14.52 7.71
C TRP A 3 1.69 -13.57 8.78
N ASN A 4 0.56 -13.87 9.38
CA ASN A 4 0.01 -13.13 10.52
C ASN A 4 0.93 -13.20 11.76
N ASP A 5 1.57 -14.37 12.01
CA ASP A 5 2.52 -14.50 13.12
C ASP A 5 3.77 -13.66 12.86
N ILE A 6 4.28 -13.68 11.60
CA ILE A 6 5.44 -12.88 11.18
C ILE A 6 5.14 -11.38 11.36
N GLU A 7 3.99 -10.89 10.87
CA GLU A 7 3.57 -9.50 11.07
C GLU A 7 3.47 -9.11 12.54
N THR A 8 2.89 -9.99 13.36
CA THR A 8 2.71 -9.74 14.79
C THR A 8 4.05 -9.63 15.51
N MET A 9 4.98 -10.54 15.21
CA MET A 9 6.33 -10.50 15.79
C MET A 9 7.11 -9.26 15.32
N LEU A 10 7.11 -8.96 14.02
CA LEU A 10 7.76 -7.76 13.49
C LEU A 10 7.19 -6.50 14.13
N SER A 11 5.86 -6.45 14.34
CA SER A 11 5.21 -5.31 15.01
C SER A 11 5.68 -5.17 16.44
N GLY A 12 5.63 -6.24 17.22
CA GLY A 12 6.07 -6.22 18.63
C GLY A 12 7.53 -5.76 18.76
N PHE A 13 8.43 -6.35 17.98
CA PHE A 13 9.85 -5.98 18.02
C PHE A 13 10.11 -4.57 17.50
N ALA A 14 9.44 -4.12 16.44
CA ALA A 14 9.63 -2.78 15.92
C ALA A 14 9.17 -1.70 16.92
N TYR A 15 7.99 -1.89 17.54
CA TYR A 15 7.48 -0.95 18.55
C TYR A 15 8.38 -0.89 19.77
N ASP A 16 8.81 -2.04 20.31
CA ASP A 16 9.70 -2.08 21.46
C ASP A 16 11.08 -1.49 21.14
N ALA A 17 11.63 -1.80 19.97
CA ALA A 17 12.87 -1.21 19.49
C ALA A 17 12.78 0.32 19.31
N TYR A 18 11.67 0.80 18.78
CA TYR A 18 11.49 2.23 18.47
C TYR A 18 11.20 3.06 19.74
N TYR A 19 10.22 2.65 20.55
CA TYR A 19 9.79 3.43 21.70
C TYR A 19 10.66 3.22 22.94
N ASN A 20 11.14 1.99 23.17
CA ASN A 20 11.94 1.64 24.33
C ASN A 20 13.43 1.58 24.02
N GLN A 21 13.84 1.82 22.78
CA GLN A 21 15.24 1.74 22.33
C GLN A 21 15.90 0.39 22.65
N ASN A 22 15.12 -0.70 22.61
CA ASN A 22 15.56 -2.04 22.99
C ASN A 22 16.41 -2.67 21.87
N GLU A 23 17.71 -2.83 22.14
CA GLU A 23 18.67 -3.41 21.18
C GLU A 23 18.39 -4.89 20.89
N THR A 24 17.87 -5.65 21.86
CA THR A 24 17.48 -7.05 21.64
C THR A 24 16.32 -7.13 20.68
N SER A 25 15.32 -6.26 20.82
CA SER A 25 14.18 -6.19 19.92
C SER A 25 14.59 -5.74 18.51
N LYS A 26 15.56 -4.81 18.38
CA LYS A 26 16.15 -4.48 17.07
C LYS A 26 16.74 -5.71 16.38
N LYS A 27 17.56 -6.49 17.10
CA LYS A 27 18.16 -7.71 16.57
C LYS A 27 17.10 -8.73 16.18
N ASN A 28 16.11 -8.95 17.03
CA ASN A 28 15.02 -9.90 16.78
C ASN A 28 14.15 -9.47 15.58
N TYR A 29 13.92 -8.16 15.38
CA TYR A 29 13.23 -7.64 14.19
C TYR A 29 13.91 -8.10 12.91
N PHE A 30 15.23 -7.94 12.81
CA PHE A 30 15.97 -8.36 11.61
C PHE A 30 16.01 -9.88 11.46
N THR A 31 16.13 -10.63 12.55
CA THR A 31 16.05 -12.10 12.51
C THR A 31 14.72 -12.58 11.92
N VAL A 32 13.60 -11.95 12.30
CA VAL A 32 12.28 -12.28 11.76
C VAL A 32 12.12 -11.78 10.31
N PHE A 33 12.70 -10.64 9.99
CA PHE A 33 12.64 -10.14 8.60
C PHE A 33 13.48 -11.02 7.66
N ASP A 34 14.68 -11.42 8.05
CA ASP A 34 15.50 -12.39 7.30
C ASP A 34 14.75 -13.71 7.12
N TYR A 35 14.12 -14.21 8.16
CA TYR A 35 13.25 -15.39 8.07
C TYR A 35 12.11 -15.18 7.05
N ALA A 36 11.45 -14.03 7.06
CA ALA A 36 10.39 -13.76 6.07
C ALA A 36 10.94 -13.79 4.64
N ILE A 37 12.14 -13.24 4.39
CA ILE A 37 12.82 -13.32 3.10
C ILE A 37 13.11 -14.76 2.71
N ASP A 38 13.64 -15.57 3.62
CA ASP A 38 13.92 -16.99 3.39
C ASP A 38 12.66 -17.81 3.09
N GLN A 39 11.53 -17.42 3.66
CA GLN A 39 10.23 -18.02 3.37
C GLN A 39 9.60 -17.53 2.04
N GLY A 40 10.31 -16.68 1.29
CA GLY A 40 9.88 -16.22 -0.03
C GLY A 40 9.34 -14.79 -0.07
N PHE A 41 9.23 -14.06 1.03
CA PHE A 41 8.96 -12.62 0.99
C PHE A 41 10.22 -11.88 0.54
N ALA A 42 10.64 -12.14 -0.69
CA ALA A 42 11.90 -11.71 -1.27
C ALA A 42 11.68 -11.04 -2.63
N TYR A 43 12.63 -10.20 -3.01
CA TYR A 43 12.64 -9.62 -4.36
C TYR A 43 12.65 -10.71 -5.44
N GLY A 44 11.72 -10.62 -6.39
CA GLY A 44 11.65 -11.53 -7.54
C GLY A 44 11.09 -12.92 -7.24
N SER A 45 10.62 -13.17 -6.02
CA SER A 45 10.02 -14.47 -5.69
C SER A 45 8.62 -14.63 -6.27
N GLY A 46 8.20 -15.87 -6.47
CA GLY A 46 6.92 -16.26 -7.06
C GLY A 46 5.91 -16.81 -6.06
N MET A 47 5.84 -16.29 -4.82
CA MET A 47 4.90 -16.77 -3.81
C MET A 47 3.43 -16.62 -4.21
N GLY A 48 3.10 -15.66 -5.08
CA GLY A 48 1.75 -15.37 -5.54
C GLY A 48 1.60 -13.95 -6.02
N THR A 49 0.37 -13.47 -6.13
CA THR A 49 0.09 -12.11 -6.57
C THR A 49 0.27 -11.10 -5.44
N ASN A 50 0.88 -9.95 -5.75
CA ASN A 50 1.20 -8.93 -4.76
C ASN A 50 -0.02 -8.46 -3.96
N HIS A 51 -1.18 -8.27 -4.61
CA HIS A 51 -2.38 -7.78 -3.92
C HIS A 51 -2.96 -8.81 -2.94
N HIS A 52 -2.86 -10.11 -3.22
CA HIS A 52 -3.28 -11.15 -2.26
C HIS A 52 -2.39 -11.15 -1.02
N TYR A 53 -1.07 -11.07 -1.21
CA TYR A 53 -0.15 -10.93 -0.08
C TYR A 53 -0.29 -9.59 0.63
N GLY A 54 -0.70 -8.55 -0.06
CA GLY A 54 -1.01 -7.25 0.51
C GLY A 54 -2.00 -7.32 1.70
N TYR A 55 -2.91 -8.28 1.73
CA TYR A 55 -3.77 -8.52 2.89
C TYR A 55 -3.03 -9.03 4.12
N GLN A 56 -1.92 -9.72 3.93
CA GLN A 56 -1.20 -10.47 4.96
C GLN A 56 0.07 -9.76 5.45
N VAL A 57 0.58 -8.77 4.71
CA VAL A 57 1.90 -8.18 4.99
C VAL A 57 1.87 -6.67 5.19
N ARG A 58 0.69 -6.08 5.41
CA ARG A 58 0.53 -4.62 5.54
C ARG A 58 1.35 -4.02 6.67
N LYS A 59 1.38 -4.68 7.82
CA LYS A 59 2.11 -4.19 9.00
C LYS A 59 3.62 -4.26 8.82
N ILE A 60 4.12 -5.11 7.93
CA ILE A 60 5.56 -5.14 7.62
C ILE A 60 6.02 -3.78 7.12
N TYR A 61 5.23 -3.10 6.30
CA TYR A 61 5.57 -1.76 5.78
C TYR A 61 5.59 -0.70 6.88
N THR A 62 4.60 -0.70 7.77
CA THR A 62 4.55 0.23 8.90
C THR A 62 5.74 0.02 9.84
N THR A 63 6.07 -1.24 10.14
CA THR A 63 7.23 -1.56 10.99
C THR A 63 8.55 -1.23 10.31
N ALA A 64 8.67 -1.44 9.00
CA ALA A 64 9.85 -1.03 8.24
C ALA A 64 10.03 0.49 8.26
N TRP A 65 8.95 1.26 8.20
CA TRP A 65 9.01 2.72 8.37
C TRP A 65 9.51 3.13 9.76
N LEU A 66 9.04 2.49 10.82
CA LEU A 66 9.55 2.75 12.17
C LEU A 66 11.05 2.42 12.29
N MET A 67 11.47 1.33 11.65
CA MET A 67 12.84 0.83 11.70
C MET A 67 13.76 1.39 10.60
N ARG A 68 13.30 2.34 9.77
CA ARG A 68 14.00 2.81 8.56
C ARG A 68 15.44 3.25 8.80
N ASP A 69 15.69 3.99 9.89
CA ASP A 69 17.02 4.53 10.18
C ASP A 69 18.03 3.40 10.54
N VAL A 70 17.52 2.30 11.10
CA VAL A 70 18.30 1.10 11.40
C VAL A 70 18.45 0.25 10.14
N ILE A 71 17.38 0.11 9.33
CA ILE A 71 17.43 -0.58 8.03
C ILE A 71 18.48 0.06 7.13
N TYR A 72 18.55 1.38 7.04
CA TYR A 72 19.54 2.07 6.18
C TYR A 72 20.99 1.79 6.56
N LYS A 73 21.25 1.42 7.80
CA LYS A 73 22.59 1.09 8.32
C LYS A 73 22.86 -0.42 8.32
N HIS A 74 21.85 -1.25 8.02
CA HIS A 74 21.98 -2.69 8.08
C HIS A 74 22.75 -3.26 6.87
N PRO A 75 23.60 -4.30 7.05
CA PRO A 75 24.31 -4.93 5.93
C PRO A 75 23.39 -5.44 4.81
N HIS A 76 22.20 -5.95 5.17
CA HIS A 76 21.19 -6.47 4.21
C HIS A 76 20.21 -5.39 3.73
N ARG A 77 20.51 -4.10 3.90
CA ARG A 77 19.66 -2.96 3.54
C ARG A 77 19.02 -3.10 2.15
N ASP A 78 19.83 -3.41 1.16
CA ASP A 78 19.39 -3.44 -0.24
C ASP A 78 18.41 -4.61 -0.49
N ALA A 79 18.59 -5.74 0.18
CA ALA A 79 17.66 -6.86 0.14
C ALA A 79 16.30 -6.48 0.75
N TYR A 80 16.29 -5.84 1.92
CA TYR A 80 15.05 -5.38 2.56
C TYR A 80 14.31 -4.36 1.69
N LEU A 81 14.99 -3.31 1.24
CA LEU A 81 14.37 -2.24 0.45
C LEU A 81 13.88 -2.73 -0.92
N SER A 82 14.63 -3.61 -1.59
CA SER A 82 14.19 -4.19 -2.87
C SER A 82 12.97 -5.11 -2.68
N THR A 83 12.96 -5.91 -1.62
CA THR A 83 11.84 -6.78 -1.25
C THR A 83 10.56 -5.96 -1.00
N LEU A 84 10.64 -4.92 -0.17
CA LEU A 84 9.49 -4.05 0.11
C LEU A 84 8.95 -3.41 -1.17
N ARG A 85 9.82 -2.86 -2.03
CA ARG A 85 9.41 -2.25 -3.31
C ARG A 85 8.78 -3.26 -4.26
N PHE A 86 9.31 -4.48 -4.32
CA PHE A 86 8.79 -5.54 -5.17
C PHE A 86 7.38 -5.97 -4.72
N TRP A 87 7.20 -6.30 -3.46
CA TRP A 87 5.92 -6.76 -2.92
C TRP A 87 4.87 -5.66 -2.82
N ALA A 88 5.27 -4.39 -2.71
CA ALA A 88 4.39 -3.25 -2.89
C ALA A 88 3.94 -3.04 -4.35
N ALA A 89 4.49 -3.78 -5.31
CA ALA A 89 4.32 -3.52 -6.74
C ALA A 89 4.62 -2.05 -7.13
N LEU A 90 5.66 -1.45 -6.51
CA LEU A 90 5.99 -0.04 -6.71
C LEU A 90 6.36 0.27 -8.17
N GLN A 91 6.89 -0.71 -8.90
CA GLN A 91 7.23 -0.57 -10.33
C GLN A 91 6.03 -0.18 -11.22
N GLU A 92 4.80 -0.51 -10.81
CA GLU A 92 3.59 -0.11 -11.56
C GLU A 92 3.43 1.41 -11.64
N THR A 93 3.98 2.15 -10.66
CA THR A 93 3.83 3.61 -10.57
C THR A 93 4.76 4.39 -11.50
N ARG A 94 5.64 3.70 -12.24
CA ARG A 94 6.53 4.34 -13.22
C ARG A 94 5.79 4.96 -14.39
N GLN A 95 4.57 4.49 -14.66
CA GLN A 95 3.68 5.00 -15.70
C GLN A 95 2.28 5.26 -15.13
N PRO A 96 1.47 6.10 -15.79
CA PRO A 96 0.06 6.22 -15.44
C PRO A 96 -0.64 4.86 -15.51
N CYS A 97 -1.68 4.68 -14.70
CA CYS A 97 -2.45 3.45 -14.69
C CYS A 97 -3.12 3.21 -16.05
N SER A 98 -2.97 2.00 -16.60
CA SER A 98 -3.60 1.63 -17.88
C SER A 98 -5.12 1.81 -17.84
N PRO A 99 -5.76 2.35 -18.91
CA PRO A 99 -7.21 2.47 -18.99
C PRO A 99 -7.96 1.13 -18.90
N THR A 100 -7.30 0.04 -19.28
CA THR A 100 -7.86 -1.31 -19.26
C THR A 100 -7.48 -2.11 -18.02
N ARG A 101 -6.75 -1.49 -17.06
CA ARG A 101 -6.39 -2.17 -15.81
C ARG A 101 -7.65 -2.51 -15.03
N ASP A 102 -7.81 -3.79 -14.71
CA ASP A 102 -8.82 -4.33 -13.82
C ASP A 102 -8.27 -4.50 -12.39
N GLU A 103 -9.07 -5.00 -11.46
CA GLU A 103 -8.71 -5.28 -10.06
C GLU A 103 -8.09 -4.08 -9.32
N LEU A 104 -8.54 -2.87 -9.66
CA LEU A 104 -8.04 -1.64 -9.04
C LEU A 104 -8.37 -1.57 -7.55
N LEU A 105 -9.52 -2.12 -7.12
CA LEU A 105 -9.93 -2.09 -5.72
C LEU A 105 -8.93 -2.81 -4.81
N ASP A 106 -8.43 -3.98 -5.24
CA ASP A 106 -7.40 -4.68 -4.51
C ASP A 106 -6.11 -3.85 -4.41
N SER A 107 -5.67 -3.29 -5.54
CA SER A 107 -4.47 -2.44 -5.55
C SER A 107 -4.59 -1.22 -4.63
N TRP A 108 -5.75 -0.55 -4.61
CA TRP A 108 -5.98 0.59 -3.73
C TRP A 108 -6.07 0.17 -2.26
N HIS A 109 -6.79 -0.93 -1.98
CA HIS A 109 -7.02 -1.38 -0.61
C HIS A 109 -5.77 -2.00 0.02
N THR A 110 -5.05 -2.86 -0.72
CA THR A 110 -3.99 -3.67 -0.11
C THR A 110 -2.59 -3.12 -0.33
N LEU A 111 -2.34 -2.45 -1.46
CA LEU A 111 -1.00 -2.05 -1.85
C LEU A 111 -0.71 -0.55 -1.80
N LEU A 112 -1.73 0.32 -1.70
CA LEU A 112 -1.51 1.76 -1.79
C LEU A 112 -0.57 2.27 -0.69
N MET A 113 -0.82 1.90 0.57
CA MET A 113 0.05 2.33 1.67
C MET A 113 1.42 1.63 1.63
N ALA A 114 1.47 0.38 1.15
CA ALA A 114 2.74 -0.29 0.91
C ALA A 114 3.57 0.44 -0.16
N LYS A 115 2.95 0.87 -1.27
CA LYS A 115 3.59 1.71 -2.30
C LYS A 115 4.06 3.04 -1.73
N PHE A 116 3.21 3.70 -0.94
CA PHE A 116 3.52 5.00 -0.34
C PHE A 116 4.73 4.91 0.60
N ILE A 117 4.72 3.97 1.54
CA ILE A 117 5.83 3.74 2.46
C ILE A 117 7.11 3.35 1.70
N SER A 118 6.99 2.44 0.72
CA SER A 118 8.15 2.03 -0.10
C SER A 118 8.74 3.19 -0.91
N ALA A 119 7.91 4.12 -1.39
CA ALA A 119 8.36 5.33 -2.06
C ALA A 119 9.07 6.29 -1.08
N MET A 120 8.54 6.43 0.14
CA MET A 120 9.17 7.24 1.18
C MET A 120 10.49 6.65 1.71
N MET A 121 10.71 5.34 1.54
CA MET A 121 11.91 4.65 1.97
C MET A 121 13.05 4.64 0.92
N PHE A 122 13.06 5.54 -0.06
CA PHE A 122 14.27 5.79 -0.83
C PHE A 122 15.23 6.66 -0.01
N PRO A 123 16.49 6.23 0.17
CA PRO A 123 17.47 7.01 0.93
C PRO A 123 17.85 8.34 0.27
N ASP A 124 17.82 8.40 -1.05
CA ASP A 124 18.08 9.62 -1.83
C ASP A 124 16.80 10.43 -1.98
N ALA A 125 16.83 11.71 -1.62
CA ALA A 125 15.66 12.60 -1.64
C ALA A 125 15.10 12.82 -3.06
N ARG A 126 15.95 12.77 -4.10
CA ARG A 126 15.52 12.91 -5.50
C ARG A 126 14.78 11.65 -5.96
N GLU A 127 15.31 10.47 -5.65
CA GLU A 127 14.64 9.20 -5.94
C GLU A 127 13.31 9.09 -5.18
N GLN A 128 13.29 9.52 -3.91
CA GLN A 128 12.08 9.59 -3.11
C GLN A 128 11.01 10.48 -3.75
N ALA A 129 11.37 11.71 -4.13
CA ALA A 129 10.46 12.64 -4.78
C ALA A 129 9.96 12.10 -6.13
N GLN A 130 10.82 11.44 -6.90
CA GLN A 130 10.46 10.80 -8.17
C GLN A 130 9.47 9.64 -7.95
N ALA A 131 9.69 8.80 -6.96
CA ALA A 131 8.81 7.67 -6.64
C ALA A 131 7.44 8.16 -6.14
N LEU A 132 7.40 9.17 -5.28
CA LEU A 132 6.15 9.79 -4.79
C LEU A 132 5.38 10.47 -5.92
N SER A 133 6.07 11.19 -6.81
CA SER A 133 5.44 11.79 -8.01
C SER A 133 4.88 10.73 -8.95
N GLY A 134 5.59 9.61 -9.12
CA GLY A 134 5.12 8.46 -9.88
C GLY A 134 3.85 7.87 -9.27
N LEU A 135 3.86 7.65 -7.96
CA LEU A 135 2.71 7.13 -7.22
C LEU A 135 1.48 8.05 -7.32
N SER A 136 1.68 9.36 -7.13
CA SER A 136 0.59 10.34 -7.27
C SER A 136 -0.04 10.31 -8.66
N ARG A 137 0.78 10.32 -9.72
CA ARG A 137 0.27 10.21 -11.11
C ARG A 137 -0.45 8.89 -11.38
N TRP A 138 0.12 7.77 -10.90
CA TRP A 138 -0.49 6.45 -11.04
C TRP A 138 -1.85 6.41 -10.33
N LEU A 139 -1.91 6.87 -9.09
CA LEU A 139 -3.13 6.88 -8.29
C LEU A 139 -4.19 7.80 -8.92
N CYS A 140 -3.85 9.03 -9.27
CA CYS A 140 -4.77 9.95 -9.94
C CYS A 140 -5.32 9.38 -11.25
N SER A 141 -4.48 8.74 -12.06
CA SER A 141 -4.92 8.10 -13.31
C SER A 141 -5.74 6.83 -13.09
N SER A 142 -5.56 6.14 -11.96
CA SER A 142 -6.33 4.96 -11.59
C SER A 142 -7.71 5.31 -11.03
N LEU A 143 -7.83 6.40 -10.28
CA LEU A 143 -9.07 6.91 -9.69
C LEU A 143 -9.94 7.63 -10.74
N ARG A 144 -10.31 6.93 -11.78
CA ARG A 144 -11.17 7.40 -12.88
C ARG A 144 -12.43 6.56 -12.97
N TYR A 145 -13.40 7.05 -13.73
CA TYR A 145 -14.53 6.23 -14.12
C TYR A 145 -14.11 5.14 -15.11
N THR A 146 -14.51 3.90 -14.83
CA THR A 146 -14.20 2.73 -15.65
C THR A 146 -15.44 2.26 -16.42
N PRO A 147 -15.32 1.87 -17.71
CA PRO A 147 -16.45 1.41 -18.49
C PRO A 147 -16.86 -0.04 -18.18
N GLY A 148 -18.08 -0.39 -18.50
CA GLY A 148 -18.59 -1.77 -18.46
C GLY A 148 -18.35 -2.46 -17.13
N THR A 149 -17.81 -3.67 -17.17
CA THR A 149 -17.53 -4.51 -15.99
C THR A 149 -16.10 -4.38 -15.45
N ILE A 150 -15.23 -3.58 -16.07
CA ILE A 150 -13.87 -3.32 -15.58
C ILE A 150 -13.93 -2.79 -14.15
N GLY A 151 -13.13 -3.33 -13.25
CA GLY A 151 -13.05 -2.91 -11.84
C GLY A 151 -12.64 -1.44 -11.69
N GLY A 152 -13.15 -0.80 -10.66
CA GLY A 152 -12.93 0.62 -10.38
C GLY A 152 -14.23 1.37 -10.12
N ILE A 153 -14.18 2.71 -10.17
CA ILE A 153 -15.31 3.60 -9.89
C ILE A 153 -16.17 3.76 -11.15
N LYS A 154 -17.49 3.68 -11.01
CA LYS A 154 -18.46 3.91 -12.09
C LYS A 154 -18.96 5.35 -12.06
N VAL A 155 -19.62 5.77 -13.15
CA VAL A 155 -20.15 7.15 -13.31
C VAL A 155 -21.16 7.51 -12.20
N ASP A 156 -21.91 6.52 -11.72
CA ASP A 156 -22.86 6.67 -10.60
C ASP A 156 -22.20 6.59 -9.19
N GLY A 157 -20.88 6.45 -9.15
CA GLY A 157 -20.09 6.30 -7.92
C GLY A 157 -20.02 4.88 -7.38
N THR A 158 -20.76 3.91 -7.94
CA THR A 158 -20.60 2.50 -7.52
C THR A 158 -19.19 2.00 -7.86
N THR A 159 -18.75 0.97 -7.16
CA THR A 159 -17.43 0.38 -7.40
C THR A 159 -17.59 -1.07 -7.83
N PHE A 160 -16.88 -1.42 -8.90
CA PHE A 160 -16.88 -2.75 -9.47
C PHE A 160 -15.57 -3.46 -9.20
N HIS A 161 -15.70 -4.76 -8.89
CA HIS A 161 -14.60 -5.69 -8.74
C HIS A 161 -15.09 -7.08 -9.16
N HIS A 162 -14.22 -7.92 -9.75
CA HIS A 162 -14.62 -9.22 -10.28
C HIS A 162 -15.83 -9.18 -11.23
N GLY A 163 -15.91 -8.15 -12.05
CA GLY A 163 -16.96 -8.01 -13.07
C GLY A 163 -18.33 -7.53 -12.54
N GLY A 164 -18.45 -7.18 -11.26
CA GLY A 164 -19.71 -6.75 -10.65
C GLY A 164 -19.58 -5.67 -9.59
N PHE A 165 -20.73 -5.22 -9.08
CA PHE A 165 -20.80 -4.30 -7.95
C PHE A 165 -20.30 -4.97 -6.67
N TYR A 166 -19.32 -4.35 -5.99
CA TYR A 166 -18.62 -4.95 -4.88
C TYR A 166 -18.41 -3.96 -3.70
N PRO A 167 -19.47 -3.61 -2.95
CA PRO A 167 -19.43 -2.56 -1.92
C PRO A 167 -18.50 -2.91 -0.75
N GLY A 168 -18.36 -4.19 -0.39
CA GLY A 168 -17.52 -4.61 0.73
C GLY A 168 -16.05 -4.21 0.59
N TYR A 169 -15.49 -4.25 -0.62
CA TYR A 169 -14.11 -3.79 -0.88
C TYR A 169 -13.99 -2.27 -0.87
N THR A 170 -15.07 -1.56 -1.20
CA THR A 170 -15.07 -0.10 -1.26
C THR A 170 -14.75 0.53 0.09
N THR A 171 -15.19 -0.05 1.18
CA THR A 171 -14.89 0.48 2.53
C THR A 171 -13.41 0.51 2.81
N GLY A 172 -12.69 -0.56 2.48
CA GLY A 172 -11.23 -0.62 2.61
C GLY A 172 -10.51 0.36 1.68
N VAL A 173 -11.00 0.52 0.44
CA VAL A 173 -10.49 1.50 -0.52
C VAL A 173 -10.65 2.92 0.00
N LEU A 174 -11.84 3.28 0.50
CA LEU A 174 -12.11 4.61 1.05
C LEU A 174 -11.21 4.93 2.24
N ALA A 175 -10.98 3.96 3.12
CA ALA A 175 -10.06 4.11 4.24
C ALA A 175 -8.62 4.36 3.75
N THR A 176 -8.10 3.51 2.89
CA THR A 176 -6.69 3.57 2.45
C THR A 176 -6.40 4.80 1.57
N VAL A 177 -7.32 5.15 0.66
CA VAL A 177 -7.17 6.38 -0.14
C VAL A 177 -7.37 7.62 0.73
N GLY A 178 -8.24 7.55 1.75
CA GLY A 178 -8.41 8.59 2.76
C GLY A 178 -7.12 8.86 3.54
N GLU A 179 -6.40 7.80 3.95
CA GLU A 179 -5.07 7.92 4.58
C GLU A 179 -4.06 8.59 3.65
N TYR A 180 -4.00 8.17 2.37
CA TYR A 180 -3.13 8.81 1.39
C TYR A 180 -3.43 10.30 1.24
N ILE A 181 -4.71 10.69 1.15
CA ILE A 181 -5.13 12.09 1.10
C ILE A 181 -4.66 12.84 2.37
N ALA A 182 -4.85 12.27 3.55
CA ALA A 182 -4.46 12.89 4.81
C ALA A 182 -2.95 13.17 4.88
N PHE A 183 -2.12 12.24 4.36
CA PHE A 183 -0.66 12.42 4.35
C PHE A 183 -0.15 13.35 3.25
N THR A 184 -0.87 13.48 2.13
CA THR A 184 -0.35 14.21 0.96
C THR A 184 -1.03 15.55 0.71
N ASN A 185 -2.12 15.85 1.42
CA ASN A 185 -2.85 17.11 1.25
C ASN A 185 -1.96 18.34 1.45
N GLY A 186 -2.00 19.27 0.50
CA GLY A 186 -1.17 20.47 0.51
C GLY A 186 0.29 20.24 0.07
N THR A 187 0.62 19.05 -0.39
CA THR A 187 1.94 18.75 -0.96
C THR A 187 1.88 18.62 -2.48
N SER A 188 3.04 18.56 -3.14
CA SER A 188 3.13 18.28 -4.60
C SER A 188 2.67 16.86 -4.99
N PHE A 189 2.36 16.01 -4.03
CA PHE A 189 1.96 14.61 -4.26
C PHE A 189 0.47 14.37 -3.99
N GLU A 190 -0.30 15.42 -3.71
CA GLU A 190 -1.74 15.31 -3.47
C GLU A 190 -2.52 14.84 -4.70
N LEU A 191 -3.73 14.35 -4.47
CA LEU A 191 -4.63 13.98 -5.55
C LEU A 191 -5.07 15.20 -6.34
N THR A 192 -5.20 15.04 -7.67
CA THR A 192 -5.85 16.03 -8.52
C THR A 192 -7.32 16.23 -8.13
N GLU A 193 -7.89 17.38 -8.51
CA GLU A 193 -9.28 17.69 -8.25
C GLU A 193 -10.23 16.62 -8.84
N ASP A 194 -9.96 16.15 -10.05
CA ASP A 194 -10.76 15.08 -10.69
C ASP A 194 -10.70 13.77 -9.90
N ALA A 195 -9.52 13.35 -9.47
CA ALA A 195 -9.37 12.13 -8.66
C ALA A 195 -10.12 12.25 -7.33
N ARG A 196 -10.05 13.41 -6.67
CA ARG A 196 -10.83 13.70 -5.43
C ARG A 196 -12.33 13.67 -5.71
N LYS A 197 -12.79 14.22 -6.83
CA LYS A 197 -14.19 14.20 -7.24
C LYS A 197 -14.70 12.77 -7.44
N HIS A 198 -13.92 11.92 -8.11
CA HIS A 198 -14.28 10.52 -8.30
C HIS A 198 -14.34 9.75 -6.96
N MET A 199 -13.37 9.95 -6.08
CA MET A 199 -13.42 9.37 -4.74
C MET A 199 -14.61 9.86 -3.93
N LYS A 200 -14.94 11.15 -4.02
CA LYS A 200 -16.14 11.71 -3.37
C LYS A 200 -17.41 11.06 -3.91
N SER A 201 -17.52 10.80 -5.21
CA SER A 201 -18.68 10.11 -5.77
C SER A 201 -18.81 8.68 -5.22
N ALA A 202 -17.71 7.95 -5.11
CA ALA A 202 -17.69 6.61 -4.50
C ALA A 202 -18.09 6.64 -3.02
N PHE A 203 -17.61 7.63 -2.27
CA PHE A 203 -17.99 7.80 -0.87
C PHE A 203 -19.50 8.09 -0.70
N ILE A 204 -20.05 8.97 -1.54
CA ILE A 204 -21.48 9.30 -1.51
C ILE A 204 -22.32 8.07 -1.89
N ALA A 205 -21.93 7.32 -2.93
CA ALA A 205 -22.61 6.09 -3.30
C ALA A 205 -22.59 5.07 -2.15
N MET A 206 -21.43 4.84 -1.54
CA MET A 206 -21.33 3.93 -0.39
C MET A 206 -22.20 4.35 0.78
N ARG A 207 -22.28 5.65 1.09
CA ARG A 207 -23.15 6.16 2.14
C ARG A 207 -24.61 5.77 1.93
N ASN A 208 -25.06 5.70 0.69
CA ASN A 208 -26.44 5.30 0.35
C ASN A 208 -26.71 3.80 0.58
N TYR A 209 -25.67 2.99 0.70
CA TYR A 209 -25.77 1.55 0.99
C TYR A 209 -25.53 1.23 2.46
N CYS A 210 -25.13 2.22 3.28
CA CYS A 210 -24.94 2.00 4.71
C CYS A 210 -26.29 1.82 5.41
N ASN A 211 -26.39 0.79 6.25
CA ASN A 211 -27.50 0.64 7.16
C ASN A 211 -27.25 1.49 8.40
N PHE A 212 -28.17 2.41 8.72
CA PHE A 212 -28.05 3.29 9.89
C PHE A 212 -28.43 2.63 11.21
N TYR A 213 -28.84 1.38 11.18
CA TYR A 213 -29.37 0.65 12.34
C TYR A 213 -28.50 -0.56 12.77
N GLU A 214 -27.35 -0.75 12.18
CA GLU A 214 -26.37 -1.77 12.56
C GLU A 214 -25.07 -1.16 13.08
#